data_1a495d1b81a0be564534e6650cae66d0
#
_entry.id   1a495d1b81a0be564534e6650cae66d0
#
_cell.length_a   1.000
_cell.length_b   1.000
_cell.length_c   1.000
_cell.angle_alpha   90.00
_cell.angle_beta   90.00
_cell.angle_gamma   90.00
#
_symmetry.space_group_name_H-M   'P 1'
#
loop_
_entity.id
_entity.type
_entity.pdbx_description
1 polymer ?
#
loop_
_entity_poly.entity_id
_entity_poly.type
_entity_poly.pdbx_seq_one_letter_code
_entity_poly.pdbx_strand_id
1 'polypeptide(L)'
;DENLIAVQIDAAINFGNSGGPVISGGKVVGVAMQSGFFTENIGYMIPTPIIQHFLKDVEDGKSEGFGFPGFLVQSMENPAMRRKYSVEDDQTGVLAHKIYPNSPADGIMKVGDIITKIDGHAIQNNGTVEFRPGEYLNYTHWIDLHQLGDEIKFSIIRDDQPMEVALKMNRPGKEFLLVQPNQ
;
A
#
# COMPACT_ATOMS: atom_id res chain seq x y z
N ASP A 1 9.38 -2.16 -6.99
CA ASP A 1 9.85 -1.55 -5.73
C ASP A 1 8.69 -1.65 -4.74
N GLU A 2 8.89 -2.39 -3.66
CA GLU A 2 7.93 -2.44 -2.54
C GLU A 2 8.17 -1.22 -1.66
N ASN A 3 7.16 -0.38 -1.51
CA ASN A 3 7.20 0.79 -0.64
C ASN A 3 6.50 0.47 0.69
N LEU A 4 7.23 -0.16 1.61
CA LEU A 4 6.73 -0.41 2.95
C LEU A 4 6.85 0.83 3.83
N ILE A 5 5.95 0.97 4.80
CA ILE A 5 6.05 2.05 5.78
C ILE A 5 7.28 1.86 6.67
N ALA A 6 7.95 2.97 6.97
CA ALA A 6 8.97 3.07 7.99
C ALA A 6 8.66 4.25 8.91
N VAL A 7 9.06 4.16 10.17
CA VAL A 7 8.90 5.26 11.12
C VAL A 7 10.24 5.91 11.32
N GLN A 8 10.30 7.22 11.09
CA GLN A 8 11.47 8.02 11.42
C GLN A 8 11.55 8.20 12.95
N ILE A 9 12.74 8.02 13.49
CA ILE A 9 13.03 8.19 14.91
C ILE A 9 14.22 9.15 15.09
N ASP A 10 14.26 9.80 16.21
CA ASP A 10 15.33 10.73 16.60
C ASP A 10 16.54 10.04 17.26
N ALA A 11 16.50 8.71 17.35
CA ALA A 11 17.62 7.92 17.87
C ALA A 11 18.68 7.73 16.79
N ALA A 12 19.94 7.97 17.12
CA ALA A 12 21.05 7.72 16.20
C ALA A 12 21.21 6.22 15.92
N ILE A 13 21.08 5.85 14.65
CA ILE A 13 21.35 4.49 14.17
C ILE A 13 22.76 4.46 13.60
N ASN A 14 23.66 3.81 14.29
CA ASN A 14 25.05 3.59 13.88
C ASN A 14 25.24 2.18 13.32
N PHE A 15 26.37 1.94 12.66
CA PHE A 15 26.77 0.60 12.24
C PHE A 15 26.74 -0.36 13.44
N GLY A 16 26.02 -1.48 13.31
CA GLY A 16 25.84 -2.49 14.33
C GLY A 16 24.50 -2.43 15.07
N ASN A 17 23.74 -1.32 14.98
CA ASN A 17 22.41 -1.20 15.60
C ASN A 17 21.28 -1.74 14.70
N SER A 18 21.51 -1.80 13.37
CA SER A 18 20.51 -2.31 12.43
C SER A 18 20.14 -3.74 12.75
N GLY A 19 18.83 -4.04 12.73
CA GLY A 19 18.29 -5.33 13.16
C GLY A 19 18.02 -5.44 14.66
N GLY A 20 18.49 -4.49 15.46
CA GLY A 20 18.22 -4.43 16.90
C GLY A 20 16.80 -3.94 17.22
N PRO A 21 16.24 -4.30 18.39
CA PRO A 21 14.91 -3.86 18.79
C PRO A 21 14.89 -2.38 19.16
N VAL A 22 13.88 -1.66 18.68
CA VAL A 22 13.53 -0.32 19.16
C VAL A 22 12.52 -0.47 20.29
N ILE A 23 12.85 0.08 21.47
CA ILE A 23 12.07 -0.10 22.69
C ILE A 23 11.49 1.25 23.13
N SER A 24 10.19 1.27 23.39
CA SER A 24 9.49 2.40 23.99
C SER A 24 8.51 1.89 25.05
N GLY A 25 8.51 2.53 26.23
CA GLY A 25 7.64 2.13 27.34
C GLY A 25 7.83 0.67 27.79
N GLY A 26 9.04 0.10 27.66
CA GLY A 26 9.34 -1.29 27.99
C GLY A 26 8.82 -2.33 27.00
N LYS A 27 8.35 -1.90 25.81
CA LYS A 27 7.86 -2.77 24.73
C LYS A 27 8.69 -2.57 23.47
N VAL A 28 8.83 -3.65 22.67
CA VAL A 28 9.39 -3.55 21.33
C VAL A 28 8.34 -2.89 20.42
N VAL A 29 8.71 -1.75 19.83
CA VAL A 29 7.84 -0.96 18.94
C VAL A 29 8.29 -1.05 17.47
N GLY A 30 9.46 -1.61 17.21
CA GLY A 30 10.00 -1.77 15.87
C GLY A 30 11.38 -2.42 15.86
N VAL A 31 11.94 -2.54 14.67
CA VAL A 31 13.31 -2.99 14.41
C VAL A 31 14.08 -1.86 13.76
N ALA A 32 15.24 -1.53 14.30
CA ALA A 32 16.11 -0.47 13.80
C ALA A 32 16.61 -0.77 12.40
N MET A 33 16.47 0.21 11.51
CA MET A 33 16.94 0.13 10.14
C MET A 33 17.72 1.40 9.81
N GLN A 34 18.96 1.25 9.33
CA GLN A 34 19.72 2.39 8.84
C GLN A 34 19.30 2.74 7.42
N SER A 35 18.93 3.99 7.19
CA SER A 35 18.72 4.51 5.83
C SER A 35 19.82 5.52 5.47
N GLY A 36 20.55 5.24 4.39
CA GLY A 36 21.43 6.19 3.71
C GLY A 36 22.79 6.45 4.37
N PHE A 37 23.84 6.41 3.58
CA PHE A 37 25.23 6.65 3.99
C PHE A 37 25.57 8.13 4.32
N PHE A 38 24.59 9.07 4.18
CA PHE A 38 24.88 10.51 4.23
C PHE A 38 23.93 11.34 5.09
N THR A 39 23.01 10.72 5.83
CA THR A 39 22.10 11.44 6.75
C THR A 39 22.54 11.23 8.18
N GLU A 40 23.28 12.19 8.73
CA GLU A 40 23.58 12.22 10.16
C GLU A 40 22.31 12.47 10.98
N ASN A 41 22.12 11.71 12.06
CA ASN A 41 21.04 11.85 13.05
C ASN A 41 19.61 11.57 12.57
N ILE A 42 19.43 10.81 11.46
CA ILE A 42 18.11 10.32 11.07
C ILE A 42 18.14 8.80 11.13
N GLY A 43 17.35 8.23 12.04
CA GLY A 43 17.11 6.80 12.15
C GLY A 43 15.72 6.43 11.61
N TYR A 44 15.58 5.21 11.15
CA TYR A 44 14.30 4.64 10.79
C TYR A 44 14.10 3.31 11.49
N MET A 45 12.86 2.97 11.76
CA MET A 45 12.51 1.62 12.22
C MET A 45 11.43 1.01 11.35
N ILE A 46 11.47 -0.30 11.21
CA ILE A 46 10.40 -1.11 10.68
C ILE A 46 9.35 -1.25 11.78
N PRO A 47 8.12 -0.77 11.59
CA PRO A 47 7.10 -0.79 12.64
C PRO A 47 6.51 -2.18 12.84
N THR A 48 5.91 -2.39 14.01
CA THR A 48 5.34 -3.68 14.44
C THR A 48 4.34 -4.30 13.45
N PRO A 49 3.47 -3.58 12.73
CA PRO A 49 2.58 -4.21 11.75
C PRO A 49 3.33 -4.96 10.65
N ILE A 50 4.40 -4.39 10.11
CA ILE A 50 5.23 -5.02 9.09
C ILE A 50 5.98 -6.24 9.65
N ILE A 51 6.46 -6.13 10.89
CA ILE A 51 7.12 -7.25 11.59
C ILE A 51 6.11 -8.39 11.82
N GLN A 52 4.90 -8.09 12.24
CA GLN A 52 3.84 -9.08 12.46
C GLN A 52 3.43 -9.76 11.15
N HIS A 53 3.32 -9.01 10.05
CA HIS A 53 3.08 -9.57 8.73
C HIS A 53 4.18 -10.60 8.38
N PHE A 54 5.46 -10.18 8.49
CA PHE A 54 6.59 -11.07 8.20
C PHE A 54 6.60 -12.34 9.07
N LEU A 55 6.39 -12.19 10.39
CA LEU A 55 6.37 -13.34 11.30
C LEU A 55 5.26 -14.32 10.97
N LYS A 56 4.07 -13.83 10.58
CA LYS A 56 2.96 -14.66 10.14
C LYS A 56 3.26 -15.31 8.80
N ASP A 57 3.88 -14.58 7.87
CA ASP A 57 4.25 -15.08 6.54
C ASP A 57 5.21 -16.28 6.63
N VAL A 58 6.13 -16.29 7.61
CA VAL A 58 7.13 -17.36 7.75
C VAL A 58 6.71 -18.50 8.68
N GLU A 59 5.52 -18.52 9.23
CA GLU A 59 5.03 -19.57 10.15
C GLU A 59 5.03 -20.96 9.52
N ASP A 60 4.82 -21.06 8.22
CA ASP A 60 4.83 -22.34 7.46
C ASP A 60 6.23 -22.71 6.93
N GLY A 61 7.26 -21.92 7.27
CA GLY A 61 8.65 -22.11 6.83
C GLY A 61 8.96 -21.53 5.45
N LYS A 62 8.05 -20.74 4.88
CA LYS A 62 8.26 -20.04 3.59
C LYS A 62 8.13 -18.54 3.81
N SER A 63 8.79 -17.77 2.97
CA SER A 63 8.59 -16.32 2.90
C SER A 63 7.98 -15.96 1.55
N GLU A 64 6.73 -15.59 1.57
CA GLU A 64 5.96 -15.26 0.37
C GLU A 64 5.97 -13.76 0.07
N GLY A 65 6.15 -12.92 1.10
CA GLY A 65 6.25 -11.46 1.01
C GLY A 65 4.89 -10.77 0.92
N PHE A 66 4.86 -9.61 0.25
CA PHE A 66 3.67 -8.77 0.17
C PHE A 66 2.91 -8.97 -1.13
N GLY A 67 1.59 -8.84 -1.05
CA GLY A 67 0.72 -8.94 -2.20
C GLY A 67 0.73 -7.67 -3.05
N PHE A 68 0.40 -7.82 -4.34
CA PHE A 68 0.21 -6.71 -5.25
C PHE A 68 -1.18 -6.81 -5.89
N PRO A 69 -2.02 -5.78 -5.76
CA PRO A 69 -3.42 -5.85 -6.23
C PRO A 69 -3.53 -5.84 -7.77
N GLY A 70 -2.49 -5.41 -8.47
CA GLY A 70 -2.46 -5.47 -9.92
C GLY A 70 -2.97 -4.23 -10.66
N PHE A 71 -3.01 -3.10 -9.99
CA PHE A 71 -3.37 -1.82 -10.62
C PHE A 71 -2.44 -0.69 -10.16
N LEU A 72 -2.41 0.39 -10.96
CA LEU A 72 -1.81 1.66 -10.58
C LEU A 72 -2.87 2.74 -10.53
N VAL A 73 -2.69 3.67 -9.60
CA VAL A 73 -3.64 4.77 -9.39
C VAL A 73 -3.02 6.12 -9.73
N GLN A 74 -3.90 7.06 -10.08
CA GLN A 74 -3.59 8.47 -10.25
C GLN A 74 -4.41 9.30 -9.26
N SER A 75 -3.77 10.31 -8.66
CA SER A 75 -4.43 11.29 -7.79
C SER A 75 -5.57 12.01 -8.50
N MET A 76 -6.66 12.24 -7.76
CA MET A 76 -7.86 12.96 -8.20
C MET A 76 -7.97 14.36 -7.57
N GLU A 77 -6.84 14.94 -7.13
CA GLU A 77 -6.81 16.31 -6.59
C GLU A 77 -7.14 17.37 -7.64
N ASN A 78 -6.88 17.09 -8.92
CA ASN A 78 -7.16 18.02 -10.02
C ASN A 78 -8.68 18.13 -10.28
N PRO A 79 -9.30 19.33 -10.10
CA PRO A 79 -10.73 19.49 -10.32
C PRO A 79 -11.20 19.16 -11.76
N ALA A 80 -10.32 19.35 -12.76
CA ALA A 80 -10.68 19.01 -14.15
C ALA A 80 -10.78 17.48 -14.34
N MET A 81 -9.95 16.71 -13.66
CA MET A 81 -10.07 15.25 -13.66
C MET A 81 -11.35 14.80 -12.96
N ARG A 82 -11.65 15.36 -11.79
CA ARG A 82 -12.89 15.05 -11.05
C ARG A 82 -14.12 15.29 -11.92
N ARG A 83 -14.21 16.46 -12.59
CA ARG A 83 -15.31 16.75 -13.54
C ARG A 83 -15.37 15.77 -14.70
N LYS A 84 -14.21 15.36 -15.24
CA LYS A 84 -14.16 14.39 -16.37
C LYS A 84 -14.74 13.02 -15.99
N TYR A 85 -14.56 12.61 -14.74
CA TYR A 85 -15.02 11.30 -14.23
C TYR A 85 -16.26 11.43 -13.34
N SER A 86 -17.00 12.54 -13.41
CA SER A 86 -18.26 12.80 -12.70
C SER A 86 -18.15 12.57 -11.17
N VAL A 87 -16.97 12.83 -10.59
CA VAL A 87 -16.76 12.70 -9.14
C VAL A 87 -17.28 13.95 -8.43
N GLU A 88 -18.29 13.79 -7.60
CA GLU A 88 -18.91 14.87 -6.84
C GLU A 88 -17.94 15.48 -5.83
N ASP A 89 -18.20 16.73 -5.41
CA ASP A 89 -17.28 17.49 -4.55
C ASP A 89 -17.13 16.87 -3.14
N ASP A 90 -18.13 16.16 -2.66
CA ASP A 90 -18.13 15.45 -1.37
C ASP A 90 -17.55 14.02 -1.46
N GLN A 91 -17.26 13.52 -2.65
CA GLN A 91 -16.65 12.22 -2.88
C GLN A 91 -15.13 12.35 -2.95
N THR A 92 -14.42 11.38 -2.43
CA THR A 92 -12.97 11.25 -2.54
C THR A 92 -12.58 9.91 -3.14
N GLY A 93 -11.37 9.84 -3.69
CA GLY A 93 -10.84 8.60 -4.25
C GLY A 93 -9.69 8.84 -5.22
N VAL A 94 -9.21 7.76 -5.80
CA VAL A 94 -8.13 7.74 -6.78
C VAL A 94 -8.57 7.00 -8.05
N LEU A 95 -8.04 7.42 -9.20
CA LEU A 95 -8.36 6.83 -10.49
C LEU A 95 -7.48 5.59 -10.76
N ALA A 96 -8.07 4.44 -11.03
CA ALA A 96 -7.35 3.31 -11.59
C ALA A 96 -6.97 3.64 -13.05
N HIS A 97 -5.69 3.93 -13.29
CA HIS A 97 -5.25 4.33 -14.63
C HIS A 97 -4.53 3.22 -15.39
N LYS A 98 -4.17 2.14 -14.72
CA LYS A 98 -3.57 0.95 -15.33
C LYS A 98 -3.97 -0.30 -14.56
N ILE A 99 -4.36 -1.34 -15.29
CA ILE A 99 -4.57 -2.70 -14.78
C ILE A 99 -3.54 -3.59 -15.44
N TYR A 100 -2.88 -4.43 -14.64
CA TYR A 100 -1.90 -5.38 -15.16
C TYR A 100 -2.57 -6.69 -15.56
N PRO A 101 -2.26 -7.23 -16.74
CA PRO A 101 -2.77 -8.54 -17.16
C PRO A 101 -2.37 -9.66 -16.18
N ASN A 102 -3.21 -10.66 -16.02
CA ASN A 102 -3.01 -11.82 -15.13
C ASN A 102 -2.85 -11.45 -13.65
N SER A 103 -3.29 -10.25 -13.24
CA SER A 103 -3.24 -9.78 -11.85
C SER A 103 -4.53 -10.06 -11.09
N PRO A 104 -4.54 -9.91 -9.75
CA PRO A 104 -5.78 -9.94 -8.98
C PRO A 104 -6.87 -8.99 -9.51
N ALA A 105 -6.47 -7.84 -10.03
CA ALA A 105 -7.40 -6.85 -10.59
C ALA A 105 -7.87 -7.18 -12.01
N ASP A 106 -7.16 -8.06 -12.73
CA ASP A 106 -7.48 -8.36 -14.14
C ASP A 106 -8.86 -9.04 -14.27
N GLY A 107 -9.68 -8.52 -15.18
CA GLY A 107 -11.06 -8.98 -15.38
C GLY A 107 -12.06 -8.54 -14.29
N ILE A 108 -11.60 -7.97 -13.17
CA ILE A 108 -12.44 -7.47 -12.06
C ILE A 108 -12.51 -5.95 -12.09
N MET A 109 -11.36 -5.28 -12.05
CA MET A 109 -11.27 -3.82 -12.15
C MET A 109 -11.08 -3.38 -13.61
N LYS A 110 -11.39 -2.12 -13.88
CA LYS A 110 -11.20 -1.48 -15.20
C LYS A 110 -10.43 -0.18 -15.06
N VAL A 111 -9.69 0.15 -16.11
CA VAL A 111 -9.16 1.51 -16.25
C VAL A 111 -10.33 2.49 -16.30
N GLY A 112 -10.28 3.51 -15.47
CA GLY A 112 -11.39 4.47 -15.30
C GLY A 112 -12.19 4.29 -14.01
N ASP A 113 -12.05 3.17 -13.30
CA ASP A 113 -12.66 3.01 -11.97
C ASP A 113 -12.11 4.04 -10.99
N ILE A 114 -12.98 4.67 -10.23
CA ILE A 114 -12.59 5.52 -9.10
C ILE A 114 -12.64 4.69 -7.83
N ILE A 115 -11.49 4.48 -7.22
CA ILE A 115 -11.39 3.68 -5.99
C ILE A 115 -11.59 4.63 -4.80
N THR A 116 -12.69 4.46 -4.09
CA THR A 116 -13.13 5.34 -3.00
C THR A 116 -12.81 4.79 -1.62
N LYS A 117 -12.77 3.45 -1.47
CA LYS A 117 -12.46 2.81 -0.18
C LYS A 117 -11.63 1.55 -0.37
N ILE A 118 -10.87 1.21 0.67
CA ILE A 118 -10.19 -0.07 0.88
C ILE A 118 -10.62 -0.62 2.24
N ASP A 119 -11.20 -1.82 2.31
CA ASP A 119 -11.75 -2.45 3.52
C ASP A 119 -12.60 -1.51 4.38
N GLY A 120 -13.42 -0.70 3.71
CA GLY A 120 -14.30 0.29 4.35
C GLY A 120 -13.63 1.62 4.71
N HIS A 121 -12.29 1.73 4.63
CA HIS A 121 -11.56 2.97 4.89
C HIS A 121 -11.55 3.88 3.66
N ALA A 122 -11.98 5.13 3.83
CA ALA A 122 -12.08 6.09 2.73
C ALA A 122 -10.69 6.51 2.23
N ILE A 123 -10.51 6.46 0.91
CA ILE A 123 -9.29 6.92 0.22
C ILE A 123 -9.48 8.38 -0.18
N GLN A 124 -8.53 9.23 0.20
CA GLN A 124 -8.50 10.64 -0.18
C GLN A 124 -8.07 10.82 -1.64
N ASN A 125 -8.30 11.99 -2.22
CA ASN A 125 -7.95 12.30 -3.61
C ASN A 125 -6.45 12.19 -3.93
N ASN A 126 -5.59 12.28 -2.91
CA ASN A 126 -4.13 12.11 -3.03
C ASN A 126 -3.67 10.66 -2.81
N GLY A 127 -4.59 9.71 -2.58
CA GLY A 127 -4.27 8.30 -2.34
C GLY A 127 -3.92 7.97 -0.90
N THR A 128 -4.22 8.86 0.05
CA THR A 128 -4.02 8.57 1.46
C THR A 128 -5.31 8.10 2.14
N VAL A 129 -5.16 7.40 3.25
CA VAL A 129 -6.23 6.93 4.12
C VAL A 129 -5.94 7.38 5.54
N GLU A 130 -6.95 7.80 6.27
CA GLU A 130 -6.79 8.19 7.66
C GLU A 130 -6.46 6.94 8.51
N PHE A 131 -5.29 6.99 9.13
CA PHE A 131 -4.75 5.92 9.98
C PHE A 131 -5.12 6.16 11.46
N ARG A 132 -5.06 7.42 11.87
CA ARG A 132 -5.48 7.94 13.19
C ARG A 132 -6.10 9.32 12.98
N PRO A 133 -6.86 9.86 13.92
CA PRO A 133 -7.45 11.19 13.78
C PRO A 133 -6.43 12.25 13.34
N GLY A 134 -6.59 12.77 12.12
CA GLY A 134 -5.68 13.74 11.51
C GLY A 134 -4.36 13.21 10.95
N GLU A 135 -4.08 11.91 11.05
CA GLU A 135 -2.88 11.27 10.51
C GLU A 135 -3.22 10.37 9.33
N TYR A 136 -2.50 10.53 8.22
CA TYR A 136 -2.78 9.85 6.95
C TYR A 136 -1.57 9.06 6.47
N LEU A 137 -1.82 7.85 5.93
CA LEU A 137 -0.85 6.99 5.28
C LEU A 137 -1.29 6.68 3.86
N ASN A 138 -0.35 6.30 2.99
CA ASN A 138 -0.70 5.82 1.65
C ASN A 138 -1.60 4.58 1.76
N TYR A 139 -2.60 4.46 0.88
CA TYR A 139 -3.56 3.35 0.88
C TYR A 139 -2.89 1.97 0.77
N THR A 140 -1.69 1.90 0.18
CA THR A 140 -0.92 0.64 0.07
C THR A 140 -0.62 0.02 1.41
N HIS A 141 -0.53 0.82 2.48
CA HIS A 141 -0.37 0.29 3.83
C HIS A 141 -1.46 -0.72 4.22
N TRP A 142 -2.72 -0.47 3.82
CA TRP A 142 -3.81 -1.42 4.06
C TRP A 142 -3.66 -2.70 3.25
N ILE A 143 -3.07 -2.63 2.06
CA ILE A 143 -2.72 -3.82 1.28
C ILE A 143 -1.64 -4.62 2.01
N ASP A 144 -0.61 -3.96 2.53
CA ASP A 144 0.52 -4.58 3.23
C ASP A 144 0.14 -5.26 4.56
N LEU A 145 -1.05 -5.00 5.10
CA LEU A 145 -1.58 -5.69 6.28
C LEU A 145 -2.14 -7.08 5.97
N HIS A 146 -2.40 -7.41 4.70
CA HIS A 146 -2.97 -8.67 4.26
C HIS A 146 -1.89 -9.66 3.83
N GLN A 147 -2.14 -10.95 4.11
CA GLN A 147 -1.30 -12.04 3.63
C GLN A 147 -1.65 -12.41 2.18
N LEU A 148 -0.75 -13.12 1.50
CA LEU A 148 -1.10 -13.71 0.22
C LEU A 148 -2.24 -14.71 0.39
N GLY A 149 -3.22 -14.64 -0.51
CA GLY A 149 -4.44 -15.43 -0.46
C GLY A 149 -5.59 -14.76 0.27
N ASP A 150 -5.36 -13.70 1.05
CA ASP A 150 -6.43 -12.90 1.65
C ASP A 150 -7.21 -12.13 0.57
N GLU A 151 -8.47 -11.83 0.87
CA GLU A 151 -9.33 -10.98 0.05
C GLU A 151 -9.35 -9.57 0.62
N ILE A 152 -9.11 -8.58 -0.26
CA ILE A 152 -9.24 -7.15 0.06
C ILE A 152 -10.45 -6.60 -0.70
N LYS A 153 -11.30 -5.85 -0.01
CA LYS A 153 -12.48 -5.23 -0.57
C LYS A 153 -12.22 -3.79 -0.98
N PHE A 154 -12.60 -3.45 -2.20
CA PHE A 154 -12.53 -2.09 -2.70
C PHE A 154 -13.93 -1.59 -3.05
N SER A 155 -14.31 -0.42 -2.52
CA SER A 155 -15.47 0.30 -3.04
C SER A 155 -15.01 1.16 -4.21
N ILE A 156 -15.68 1.04 -5.33
CA ILE A 156 -15.34 1.77 -6.55
C ILE A 156 -16.58 2.47 -7.14
N ILE A 157 -16.34 3.47 -7.97
CA ILE A 157 -17.35 4.05 -8.85
C ILE A 157 -16.95 3.70 -10.28
N ARG A 158 -17.86 3.06 -11.02
CA ARG A 158 -17.70 2.69 -12.42
C ARG A 158 -18.95 3.15 -13.19
N ASP A 159 -18.76 3.92 -14.26
CA ASP A 159 -19.87 4.45 -15.08
C ASP A 159 -20.95 5.12 -14.20
N ASP A 160 -20.52 5.98 -13.27
CA ASP A 160 -21.33 6.69 -12.27
C ASP A 160 -22.13 5.78 -11.30
N GLN A 161 -21.80 4.48 -11.25
CA GLN A 161 -22.44 3.52 -10.36
C GLN A 161 -21.48 3.05 -9.27
N PRO A 162 -21.85 3.17 -7.98
CA PRO A 162 -21.07 2.61 -6.88
C PRO A 162 -21.18 1.08 -6.87
N MET A 163 -20.05 0.42 -6.65
CA MET A 163 -20.00 -1.03 -6.49
C MET A 163 -18.87 -1.45 -5.56
N GLU A 164 -18.93 -2.67 -5.06
CA GLU A 164 -17.85 -3.30 -4.30
C GLU A 164 -17.24 -4.42 -5.13
N VAL A 165 -15.91 -4.50 -5.13
CA VAL A 165 -15.15 -5.58 -5.74
C VAL A 165 -14.18 -6.16 -4.71
N ALA A 166 -13.91 -7.45 -4.80
CA ALA A 166 -12.97 -8.13 -3.93
C ALA A 166 -11.80 -8.66 -4.78
N LEU A 167 -10.57 -8.42 -4.33
CA LEU A 167 -9.37 -8.90 -4.97
C LEU A 167 -8.64 -9.86 -4.05
N LYS A 168 -8.40 -11.08 -4.53
CA LYS A 168 -7.59 -12.05 -3.80
C LYS A 168 -6.12 -11.76 -4.04
N MET A 169 -5.39 -11.42 -2.97
CA MET A 169 -3.98 -11.05 -3.07
C MET A 169 -3.12 -12.23 -3.54
N ASN A 170 -2.33 -11.98 -4.57
CA ASN A 170 -1.39 -12.94 -5.12
C ASN A 170 0.01 -12.33 -5.20
N ARG A 171 1.01 -13.19 -5.23
CA ARG A 171 2.38 -12.78 -5.52
C ARG A 171 2.42 -12.23 -6.95
N PRO A 172 3.10 -11.09 -7.19
CA PRO A 172 3.32 -10.65 -8.56
C PRO A 172 4.10 -11.75 -9.29
N GLY A 173 3.46 -12.42 -10.25
CA GLY A 173 4.11 -13.43 -11.06
C GLY A 173 5.23 -12.82 -11.91
N LYS A 174 6.21 -13.63 -12.32
CA LYS A 174 7.26 -13.15 -13.26
C LYS A 174 6.67 -12.61 -14.56
N GLU A 175 5.50 -13.08 -14.95
CA GLU A 175 4.72 -12.63 -16.11
C GLU A 175 4.23 -11.18 -15.96
N PHE A 176 4.09 -10.71 -14.74
CA PHE A 176 3.75 -9.35 -14.37
C PHE A 176 4.81 -8.32 -14.71
N LEU A 177 6.07 -8.74 -14.63
CA LEU A 177 7.25 -7.90 -14.83
C LEU A 177 7.72 -7.87 -16.30
N LEU A 178 7.10 -8.71 -17.16
CA LEU A 178 7.47 -8.81 -18.57
C LEU A 178 6.61 -7.89 -19.43
N VAL A 179 6.66 -6.60 -19.20
CA VAL A 179 6.66 -5.67 -20.34
C VAL A 179 8.02 -5.81 -20.98
N GLN A 180 8.12 -6.65 -21.98
CA GLN A 180 9.29 -6.69 -22.84
C GLN A 180 9.57 -5.26 -23.32
N PRO A 181 10.76 -4.69 -23.12
CA PRO A 181 11.12 -3.50 -23.84
C PRO A 181 11.08 -3.87 -25.33
N ASN A 182 10.41 -3.05 -26.09
CA ASN A 182 10.21 -3.18 -27.53
C ASN A 182 11.44 -3.72 -28.23
N GLN A 183 11.21 -4.74 -29.03
CA GLN A 183 12.07 -5.05 -30.17
C GLN A 183 12.04 -3.90 -31.17
#